data_cb0e39b371ee4da6723f2e1683ececf9
#
_entry.id   cb0e39b371ee4da6723f2e1683ececf9
#
_cell.length_a   1.000
_cell.length_b   1.000
_cell.length_c   1.000
_cell.angle_alpha   90.00
_cell.angle_beta   90.00
_cell.angle_gamma   90.00
#
_symmetry.space_group_name_H-M   'P 1'
#
loop_
_entity.id
_entity.type
_entity.pdbx_description
1 polymer ?
#
loop_
_entity_poly.entity_id
_entity_poly.type
_entity_poly.pdbx_seq_one_letter_code
_entity_poly.pdbx_strand_id
1 'polypeptide(L)'
;SPADTARTPSDHSTYSLNLALANLDPDSPRITFYGNGGYSGEVVAYFDNFRILDTVQAPDIVIHSSRINEAGFSFDWNSTVGSIYQVDRMENLDSSWEVIVENYPDGGASGEQTSFADADLLGTAFYRVAKTPAPPLFFDDFESGAPGWSISDLGESGTEWELGKPANGPGEAHSPTHAYGTGLAKDYDDYTDVYLVSPVIDLTGLDNARLEFWSYRDCEPMLEGEFMDWCQIMILDEDGEYLVDDPIWLRGGEATQWRPEKGKIPTEALGQKIRLEFNFSSDGGQDNGPQAGWFIDDVSITTK
;
A
#
# COMPACT_ATOMS: atom_id res chain seq x y z
N SER A 1 21.79 10.43 -38.17
CA SER A 1 20.37 10.73 -37.91
C SER A 1 19.54 10.21 -39.08
N PRO A 2 18.74 9.15 -38.95
CA PRO A 2 17.84 8.75 -40.02
C PRO A 2 16.65 9.71 -40.00
N ALA A 3 16.27 10.16 -41.19
CA ALA A 3 15.13 11.01 -41.42
C ALA A 3 13.85 10.32 -40.92
N ASP A 4 13.10 11.06 -40.17
CA ASP A 4 11.80 10.69 -39.66
C ASP A 4 10.80 10.68 -40.82
N THR A 5 10.47 9.49 -41.27
CA THR A 5 9.32 9.29 -42.15
C THR A 5 8.13 9.09 -41.26
N ALA A 6 7.10 9.95 -41.42
CA ALA A 6 5.82 9.81 -40.76
C ALA A 6 5.33 8.36 -40.83
N ARG A 7 5.36 7.65 -39.73
CA ARG A 7 4.91 6.26 -39.61
C ARG A 7 3.39 6.23 -39.48
N THR A 8 2.78 5.34 -40.22
CA THR A 8 1.35 5.07 -40.11
C THR A 8 1.05 4.37 -38.77
N PRO A 9 -0.17 4.46 -38.21
CA PRO A 9 -0.54 3.85 -36.94
C PRO A 9 -0.29 2.34 -36.80
N SER A 10 0.06 1.65 -37.88
CA SER A 10 0.39 0.22 -37.88
C SER A 10 1.86 -0.10 -37.60
N ASP A 11 2.74 0.92 -37.54
CA ASP A 11 4.19 0.73 -37.36
C ASP A 11 4.57 0.89 -35.87
N HIS A 12 4.27 -0.12 -35.06
CA HIS A 12 4.72 -0.17 -33.67
C HIS A 12 6.12 -0.75 -33.59
N SER A 13 7.05 0.02 -33.06
CA SER A 13 8.40 -0.46 -32.72
C SER A 13 8.49 -0.76 -31.24
N THR A 14 8.95 -1.95 -30.88
CA THR A 14 9.25 -2.31 -29.51
C THR A 14 10.64 -1.84 -29.13
N TYR A 15 10.74 -1.03 -28.11
CA TYR A 15 12.01 -0.59 -27.54
C TYR A 15 12.15 -1.20 -26.16
N SER A 16 13.32 -1.77 -25.88
CA SER A 16 13.69 -2.23 -24.56
C SER A 16 14.75 -1.29 -23.98
N LEU A 17 14.48 -0.73 -22.82
CA LEU A 17 15.41 0.10 -22.08
C LEU A 17 15.75 -0.59 -20.77
N ASN A 18 17.02 -0.97 -20.60
CA ASN A 18 17.51 -1.46 -19.32
C ASN A 18 17.84 -0.28 -18.42
N LEU A 19 17.02 -0.05 -17.42
CA LEU A 19 17.26 0.96 -16.39
C LEU A 19 17.97 0.30 -15.21
N ALA A 20 19.11 0.87 -14.79
CA ALA A 20 19.71 0.49 -13.52
C ALA A 20 18.82 1.04 -12.39
N LEU A 21 18.05 0.18 -11.75
CA LEU A 21 17.10 0.52 -10.68
C LEU A 21 17.78 1.14 -9.44
N ALA A 22 19.11 1.00 -9.31
CA ALA A 22 19.90 1.57 -8.21
C ALA A 22 19.81 3.11 -8.07
N ASN A 23 19.25 3.81 -9.07
CA ASN A 23 19.10 5.27 -9.07
C ASN A 23 17.64 5.73 -9.18
N LEU A 24 16.68 4.82 -9.09
CA LEU A 24 15.26 5.19 -9.02
C LEU A 24 14.86 5.22 -7.55
N ASP A 25 14.21 6.30 -7.14
CA ASP A 25 13.53 6.33 -5.86
C ASP A 25 12.40 5.27 -5.89
N PRO A 26 12.47 4.20 -5.08
CA PRO A 26 11.49 3.13 -5.11
C PRO A 26 10.10 3.61 -4.66
N ASP A 27 10.03 4.69 -3.89
CA ASP A 27 8.80 5.22 -3.32
C ASP A 27 8.10 6.24 -4.25
N SER A 28 8.85 6.78 -5.22
CA SER A 28 8.31 7.71 -6.23
C SER A 28 8.99 7.54 -7.58
N PRO A 29 8.85 6.38 -8.24
CA PRO A 29 9.49 6.14 -9.52
C PRO A 29 8.90 7.07 -10.56
N ARG A 30 9.74 7.99 -11.08
CA ARG A 30 9.35 8.90 -12.17
C ARG A 30 10.19 8.63 -13.40
N ILE A 31 9.53 8.30 -14.50
CA ILE A 31 10.16 8.20 -15.81
C ILE A 31 9.71 9.43 -16.60
N THR A 32 10.68 10.27 -16.98
CA THR A 32 10.39 11.46 -17.78
C THR A 32 10.90 11.23 -19.21
N PHE A 33 9.99 11.38 -20.15
CA PHE A 33 10.32 11.31 -21.57
C PHE A 33 10.57 12.74 -22.08
N TYR A 34 11.78 12.98 -22.60
CA TYR A 34 12.12 14.24 -23.23
C TYR A 34 12.08 14.08 -24.74
N GLY A 35 11.18 14.82 -25.40
CA GLY A 35 11.22 15.01 -26.84
C GLY A 35 12.20 16.15 -27.15
N ASN A 36 13.35 15.87 -27.72
CA ASN A 36 14.27 16.92 -28.20
C ASN A 36 13.91 17.25 -29.65
N GLY A 37 12.89 18.08 -29.81
CA GLY A 37 12.47 18.60 -31.11
C GLY A 37 13.12 19.95 -31.39
N GLY A 38 14.15 19.95 -32.17
CA GLY A 38 14.76 21.20 -32.71
C GLY A 38 13.90 21.89 -33.79
N TYR A 39 12.59 21.69 -33.81
CA TYR A 39 11.64 22.31 -34.74
C TYR A 39 10.39 22.78 -34.01
N SER A 40 9.86 23.91 -34.48
CA SER A 40 8.62 24.51 -34.01
C SER A 40 7.40 23.70 -34.51
N GLY A 41 7.14 22.56 -33.91
CA GLY A 41 5.99 21.70 -34.16
C GLY A 41 5.62 20.92 -32.90
N GLU A 42 4.33 20.70 -32.72
CA GLU A 42 3.82 19.86 -31.64
C GLU A 42 4.29 18.40 -31.88
N VAL A 43 5.06 17.86 -30.94
CA VAL A 43 5.44 16.44 -30.95
C VAL A 43 4.48 15.70 -30.08
N VAL A 44 3.58 14.93 -30.66
CA VAL A 44 2.67 14.06 -29.94
C VAL A 44 3.24 12.64 -29.95
N ALA A 45 3.57 12.13 -28.77
CA ALA A 45 4.00 10.74 -28.59
C ALA A 45 2.85 9.93 -27.98
N TYR A 46 2.46 8.84 -28.62
CA TYR A 46 1.50 7.91 -28.08
C TYR A 46 2.23 6.69 -27.52
N PHE A 47 1.90 6.34 -26.30
CA PHE A 47 2.42 5.14 -25.64
C PHE A 47 1.26 4.17 -25.43
N ASP A 48 1.46 2.94 -25.87
CA ASP A 48 0.55 1.83 -25.62
C ASP A 48 1.31 0.72 -24.92
N ASN A 49 0.64 0.01 -24.00
CA ASN A 49 1.20 -1.13 -23.27
C ASN A 49 2.52 -0.84 -22.52
N PHE A 50 2.66 0.38 -21.95
CA PHE A 50 3.81 0.68 -21.09
C PHE A 50 3.79 -0.23 -19.86
N ARG A 51 4.87 -0.98 -19.67
CA ARG A 51 5.05 -1.86 -18.51
C ARG A 51 6.43 -1.65 -17.93
N ILE A 52 6.52 -1.47 -16.64
CA ILE A 52 7.75 -1.66 -15.89
C ILE A 52 7.76 -3.13 -15.50
N LEU A 53 8.66 -3.89 -16.11
CA LEU A 53 8.90 -5.26 -15.71
C LEU A 53 10.06 -5.24 -14.73
N ASP A 54 9.80 -5.65 -13.50
CA ASP A 54 10.87 -5.99 -12.57
C ASP A 54 11.54 -7.26 -13.07
N THR A 55 12.72 -7.11 -13.63
CA THR A 55 13.53 -8.25 -14.12
C THR A 55 14.41 -8.85 -13.02
N VAL A 56 14.37 -8.33 -11.81
CA VAL A 56 14.86 -9.07 -10.64
C VAL A 56 13.83 -10.15 -10.35
N GLN A 57 13.85 -11.18 -11.17
CA GLN A 57 13.13 -12.41 -10.87
C GLN A 57 13.65 -12.86 -9.50
N ALA A 58 12.76 -12.83 -8.50
CA ALA A 58 13.06 -13.50 -7.24
C ALA A 58 13.52 -14.91 -7.61
N PRO A 59 14.62 -15.42 -7.07
CA PRO A 59 15.10 -16.75 -7.42
C PRO A 59 13.93 -17.72 -7.29
N ASP A 60 13.65 -18.44 -8.36
CA ASP A 60 12.60 -19.46 -8.35
C ASP A 60 12.80 -20.35 -7.11
N ILE A 61 11.73 -20.64 -6.39
CA ILE A 61 11.82 -21.53 -5.25
C ILE A 61 12.19 -22.91 -5.80
N VAL A 62 13.34 -23.40 -5.39
CA VAL A 62 13.86 -24.71 -5.78
C VAL A 62 13.93 -25.59 -4.57
N ILE A 63 13.28 -26.75 -4.65
CA ILE A 63 13.39 -27.79 -3.63
C ILE A 63 14.71 -28.53 -3.89
N HIS A 64 15.63 -28.45 -2.93
CA HIS A 64 16.98 -29.02 -3.08
C HIS A 64 17.07 -30.46 -2.62
N SER A 65 16.39 -30.80 -1.56
CA SER A 65 16.41 -32.15 -1.01
C SER A 65 15.06 -32.54 -0.42
N SER A 66 14.81 -33.82 -0.42
CA SER A 66 13.63 -34.40 0.28
C SER A 66 14.00 -35.71 0.88
N ARG A 67 13.39 -36.06 1.99
CA ARG A 67 13.60 -37.34 2.67
C ARG A 67 12.32 -37.79 3.38
N ILE A 68 12.18 -39.09 3.50
CA ILE A 68 11.15 -39.71 4.29
C ILE A 68 11.80 -40.59 5.37
N ASN A 69 11.30 -40.55 6.58
CA ASN A 69 11.74 -41.34 7.71
C ASN A 69 10.56 -41.59 8.67
N GLU A 70 10.84 -42.17 9.83
CA GLU A 70 9.81 -42.44 10.85
C GLU A 70 9.13 -41.17 11.42
N ALA A 71 9.75 -40.02 11.28
CA ALA A 71 9.20 -38.73 11.75
C ALA A 71 8.36 -38.01 10.67
N GLY A 72 8.26 -38.56 9.45
CA GLY A 72 7.48 -37.97 8.38
C GLY A 72 8.26 -37.68 7.12
N PHE A 73 7.70 -36.86 6.25
CA PHE A 73 8.32 -36.36 5.04
C PHE A 73 8.90 -34.97 5.30
N SER A 74 10.12 -34.70 4.87
CA SER A 74 10.76 -33.42 4.99
C SER A 74 11.44 -32.99 3.69
N PHE A 75 11.52 -31.69 3.45
CA PHE A 75 12.22 -31.11 2.30
C PHE A 75 12.73 -29.73 2.62
N ASP A 76 13.72 -29.31 1.81
CA ASP A 76 14.38 -28.02 1.94
C ASP A 76 14.25 -27.23 0.65
N TRP A 77 14.15 -25.92 0.73
CA TRP A 77 14.18 -25.02 -0.43
C TRP A 77 15.07 -23.81 -0.18
N ASN A 78 15.52 -23.18 -1.29
CA ASN A 78 16.21 -21.89 -1.20
C ASN A 78 15.28 -20.80 -0.67
N SER A 79 15.75 -20.01 0.27
CA SER A 79 14.99 -18.95 0.90
C SER A 79 15.76 -17.63 0.88
N THR A 80 15.06 -16.55 1.14
CA THR A 80 15.62 -15.23 1.38
C THR A 80 15.40 -14.87 2.84
N VAL A 81 16.41 -14.36 3.51
CA VAL A 81 16.31 -13.93 4.92
C VAL A 81 15.11 -13.01 5.13
N GLY A 82 14.35 -13.26 6.18
CA GLY A 82 13.12 -12.51 6.52
C GLY A 82 11.89 -12.86 5.68
N SER A 83 12.01 -13.73 4.67
CA SER A 83 10.86 -14.13 3.85
C SER A 83 10.05 -15.22 4.54
N ILE A 84 8.75 -15.18 4.30
CA ILE A 84 7.80 -16.18 4.75
C ILE A 84 7.17 -16.91 3.56
N TYR A 85 6.72 -18.10 3.81
CA TYR A 85 6.24 -19.04 2.78
C TYR A 85 4.94 -19.70 3.23
N GLN A 86 4.18 -20.12 2.26
CA GLN A 86 3.06 -21.04 2.42
C GLN A 86 3.48 -22.40 1.85
N VAL A 87 3.14 -23.48 2.56
CA VAL A 87 3.31 -24.82 2.07
C VAL A 87 1.94 -25.46 1.91
N ASP A 88 1.67 -25.93 0.71
CA ASP A 88 0.44 -26.66 0.38
C ASP A 88 0.76 -28.09 0.08
N ARG A 89 -0.20 -28.97 0.36
CA ARG A 89 -0.18 -30.40 0.10
C ARG A 89 -1.37 -30.83 -0.75
N MET A 90 -1.19 -31.83 -1.57
CA MET A 90 -2.23 -32.49 -2.34
C MET A 90 -2.00 -34.00 -2.31
N GLU A 91 -3.01 -34.77 -1.96
CA GLU A 91 -2.86 -36.23 -1.80
C GLU A 91 -2.79 -36.99 -3.11
N ASN A 92 -3.46 -36.51 -4.12
CA ASN A 92 -3.45 -37.10 -5.47
C ASN A 92 -3.80 -36.01 -6.51
N LEU A 93 -3.56 -36.28 -7.79
CA LEU A 93 -3.72 -35.30 -8.87
C LEU A 93 -5.17 -34.87 -9.13
N ASP A 94 -6.14 -35.58 -8.60
CA ASP A 94 -7.57 -35.28 -8.72
C ASP A 94 -8.12 -34.50 -7.50
N SER A 95 -7.30 -34.30 -6.45
CA SER A 95 -7.68 -33.54 -5.26
C SER A 95 -7.28 -32.05 -5.37
N SER A 96 -7.88 -31.21 -4.54
CA SER A 96 -7.48 -29.81 -4.40
C SER A 96 -6.23 -29.69 -3.52
N TRP A 97 -5.51 -28.58 -3.69
CA TRP A 97 -4.44 -28.18 -2.78
C TRP A 97 -5.03 -27.79 -1.42
N GLU A 98 -4.44 -28.32 -0.36
CA GLU A 98 -4.70 -27.97 1.03
C GLU A 98 -3.53 -27.16 1.57
N VAL A 99 -3.81 -26.02 2.19
CA VAL A 99 -2.79 -25.24 2.90
C VAL A 99 -2.48 -25.95 4.21
N ILE A 100 -1.24 -26.42 4.40
CA ILE A 100 -0.81 -27.11 5.63
C ILE A 100 -0.03 -26.20 6.57
N VAL A 101 0.57 -25.13 6.05
CA VAL A 101 1.14 -24.06 6.87
C VAL A 101 1.20 -22.75 6.09
N GLU A 102 0.87 -21.67 6.78
CA GLU A 102 1.02 -20.29 6.33
C GLU A 102 2.04 -19.54 7.18
N ASN A 103 2.57 -18.45 6.65
CA ASN A 103 3.51 -17.56 7.35
C ASN A 103 4.73 -18.30 7.94
N TYR A 104 5.24 -19.28 7.21
CA TYR A 104 6.34 -20.14 7.66
C TYR A 104 7.71 -19.72 7.08
N PRO A 105 8.81 -19.83 7.84
CA PRO A 105 8.86 -20.12 9.27
C PRO A 105 8.43 -18.91 10.09
N ASP A 106 8.01 -19.15 11.33
CA ASP A 106 7.68 -18.09 12.27
C ASP A 106 8.86 -17.13 12.44
N GLY A 107 8.59 -15.81 12.35
CA GLY A 107 9.65 -14.77 12.33
C GLY A 107 10.41 -14.66 11.01
N GLY A 108 10.05 -15.42 9.98
CA GLY A 108 10.70 -15.43 8.66
C GLY A 108 11.93 -16.33 8.57
N ALA A 109 12.38 -16.58 7.34
CA ALA A 109 13.54 -17.41 7.06
C ALA A 109 14.81 -16.80 7.67
N SER A 110 15.56 -17.59 8.43
CA SER A 110 16.80 -17.15 9.10
C SER A 110 18.05 -17.21 8.20
N GLY A 111 17.93 -17.76 6.99
CA GLY A 111 19.03 -17.97 6.07
C GLY A 111 18.60 -18.16 4.63
N GLU A 112 19.54 -18.59 3.80
CA GLU A 112 19.32 -18.86 2.37
C GLU A 112 18.66 -20.21 2.09
N GLN A 113 18.36 -20.97 3.13
CA GLN A 113 17.68 -22.26 3.05
C GLN A 113 16.68 -22.40 4.19
N THR A 114 15.49 -22.88 3.86
CA THR A 114 14.42 -23.18 4.81
C THR A 114 14.00 -24.65 4.68
N SER A 115 13.74 -25.29 5.80
CA SER A 115 13.32 -26.71 5.88
C SER A 115 11.90 -26.80 6.42
N PHE A 116 11.12 -27.72 5.90
CA PHE A 116 9.80 -28.07 6.41
C PHE A 116 9.68 -29.57 6.63
N ALA A 117 8.93 -29.97 7.63
CA ALA A 117 8.64 -31.37 7.92
C ALA A 117 7.13 -31.57 8.11
N ASP A 118 6.56 -32.48 7.34
CA ASP A 118 5.20 -32.97 7.49
C ASP A 118 5.23 -34.32 8.22
N ALA A 119 4.65 -34.36 9.41
CA ALA A 119 4.58 -35.54 10.23
C ALA A 119 3.49 -36.53 9.76
N ASP A 120 2.55 -36.06 8.96
CA ASP A 120 1.47 -36.87 8.43
C ASP A 120 1.97 -37.68 7.22
N LEU A 121 2.28 -38.94 7.44
CA LEU A 121 2.72 -39.85 6.39
C LEU A 121 1.54 -40.31 5.53
N LEU A 122 1.37 -39.68 4.40
CA LEU A 122 0.44 -40.11 3.35
C LEU A 122 1.14 -41.09 2.42
N GLY A 123 0.37 -42.03 1.84
CA GLY A 123 0.92 -42.99 0.87
C GLY A 123 1.50 -42.33 -0.38
N THR A 124 0.90 -41.23 -0.82
CA THR A 124 1.38 -40.33 -1.90
C THR A 124 0.98 -38.94 -1.54
N ALA A 125 1.88 -37.95 -1.74
CA ALA A 125 1.59 -36.56 -1.59
C ALA A 125 2.41 -35.73 -2.56
N PHE A 126 1.84 -34.60 -2.98
CA PHE A 126 2.51 -33.55 -3.73
C PHE A 126 2.58 -32.30 -2.86
N TYR A 127 3.70 -31.59 -2.94
CA TYR A 127 3.92 -30.37 -2.18
C TYR A 127 4.27 -29.22 -3.12
N ARG A 128 3.84 -28.03 -2.77
CA ARG A 128 4.31 -26.80 -3.37
C ARG A 128 4.61 -25.78 -2.28
N VAL A 129 5.58 -24.94 -2.56
CA VAL A 129 5.98 -23.81 -1.71
C VAL A 129 5.76 -22.54 -2.48
N ALA A 130 5.12 -21.57 -1.87
CA ALA A 130 4.95 -20.23 -2.40
C ALA A 130 5.52 -19.22 -1.41
N LYS A 131 6.27 -18.23 -1.90
CA LYS A 131 6.64 -17.08 -1.09
C LYS A 131 5.41 -16.22 -0.91
N THR A 132 5.09 -15.87 0.33
CA THR A 132 3.96 -15.02 0.66
C THR A 132 4.45 -13.64 1.11
N PRO A 133 3.68 -12.57 0.90
CA PRO A 133 3.97 -11.29 1.52
C PRO A 133 4.01 -11.46 3.04
N ALA A 134 4.94 -10.79 3.71
CA ALA A 134 4.91 -10.73 5.17
C ALA A 134 3.59 -10.05 5.60
N PRO A 135 2.92 -10.54 6.67
CA PRO A 135 1.78 -9.84 7.21
C PRO A 135 2.19 -8.41 7.60
N PRO A 136 1.30 -7.45 7.49
CA PRO A 136 1.57 -6.10 7.95
C PRO A 136 1.81 -6.11 9.47
N LEU A 137 2.64 -5.19 9.94
CA LEU A 137 2.89 -4.96 11.37
C LEU A 137 1.65 -4.44 12.09
N PHE A 138 0.88 -3.65 11.37
CA PHE A 138 -0.40 -3.10 11.77
C PHE A 138 -1.35 -3.19 10.59
N PHE A 139 -2.58 -3.58 10.86
CA PHE A 139 -3.65 -3.59 9.87
C PHE A 139 -4.99 -3.34 10.56
N ASP A 140 -5.77 -2.44 10.01
CA ASP A 140 -7.14 -2.20 10.42
C ASP A 140 -8.01 -1.96 9.17
N ASP A 141 -8.98 -2.85 8.95
CA ASP A 141 -10.00 -2.78 7.92
C ASP A 141 -11.31 -2.16 8.46
N PHE A 142 -11.27 -1.67 9.69
CA PHE A 142 -12.39 -1.04 10.40
C PHE A 142 -13.63 -1.91 10.63
N GLU A 143 -13.63 -3.16 10.21
CA GLU A 143 -14.78 -4.07 10.34
C GLU A 143 -15.02 -4.54 11.78
N SER A 144 -13.98 -4.47 12.61
CA SER A 144 -14.03 -4.84 14.03
C SER A 144 -14.36 -3.67 14.97
N GLY A 145 -14.72 -2.50 14.43
CA GLY A 145 -15.09 -1.31 15.20
C GLY A 145 -13.93 -0.44 15.64
N ALA A 146 -12.77 -0.54 14.97
CA ALA A 146 -11.58 0.32 15.12
C ALA A 146 -11.13 0.58 16.58
N PRO A 147 -10.84 -0.46 17.38
CA PRO A 147 -10.48 -0.29 18.78
C PRO A 147 -9.17 0.49 18.92
N GLY A 148 -9.18 1.50 19.80
CA GLY A 148 -8.02 2.33 20.11
C GLY A 148 -7.81 3.53 19.18
N TRP A 149 -8.60 3.69 18.14
CA TRP A 149 -8.68 4.93 17.39
C TRP A 149 -9.39 6.01 18.20
N SER A 150 -9.00 7.25 18.02
CA SER A 150 -9.58 8.40 18.70
C SER A 150 -9.82 9.55 17.72
N ILE A 151 -10.87 10.32 17.99
CA ILE A 151 -11.32 11.43 17.15
C ILE A 151 -11.27 12.71 17.96
N SER A 152 -10.88 13.82 17.32
CA SER A 152 -11.03 15.17 17.88
C SER A 152 -11.41 16.16 16.78
N ASP A 153 -12.16 17.20 17.18
CA ASP A 153 -12.57 18.32 16.34
C ASP A 153 -12.06 19.61 16.97
N LEU A 154 -11.28 20.39 16.24
CA LEU A 154 -10.77 21.71 16.65
C LEU A 154 -11.45 22.84 15.88
N GLY A 155 -12.11 22.53 14.75
CA GLY A 155 -12.79 23.51 13.91
C GLY A 155 -14.17 23.92 14.43
N GLU A 156 -14.80 23.11 15.29
CA GLU A 156 -16.18 23.31 15.77
C GLU A 156 -17.20 23.47 14.61
N SER A 157 -16.90 22.90 13.44
CA SER A 157 -17.71 23.03 12.22
C SER A 157 -18.96 22.16 12.23
N GLY A 158 -18.98 21.11 13.05
CA GLY A 158 -20.01 20.06 13.03
C GLY A 158 -19.70 18.90 12.08
N THR A 159 -18.58 18.96 11.38
CA THR A 159 -17.97 17.81 10.69
C THR A 159 -17.11 17.03 11.69
N GLU A 160 -17.15 15.72 11.64
CA GLU A 160 -16.31 14.84 12.45
C GLU A 160 -15.94 13.57 11.65
N TRP A 161 -14.89 12.91 12.08
CA TRP A 161 -14.62 11.57 11.59
C TRP A 161 -15.66 10.59 12.11
N GLU A 162 -16.31 9.88 11.21
CA GLU A 162 -17.33 8.88 11.52
C GLU A 162 -16.87 7.51 11.03
N LEU A 163 -17.10 6.46 11.84
CA LEU A 163 -16.87 5.07 11.46
C LEU A 163 -18.18 4.43 11.04
N GLY A 164 -18.23 3.83 9.86
CA GLY A 164 -19.40 3.10 9.41
C GLY A 164 -19.47 2.92 7.90
N LYS A 165 -20.67 2.59 7.43
CA LYS A 165 -20.92 2.44 5.99
C LYS A 165 -21.11 3.81 5.35
N PRO A 166 -20.28 4.20 4.37
CA PRO A 166 -20.49 5.42 3.61
C PRO A 166 -21.83 5.42 2.88
N ALA A 167 -22.60 6.49 3.05
CA ALA A 167 -23.83 6.75 2.31
C ALA A 167 -23.70 7.99 1.41
N ASN A 168 -22.63 8.76 1.57
CA ASN A 168 -22.19 9.87 0.75
C ASN A 168 -20.81 9.55 0.15
N GLY A 169 -20.30 10.38 -0.73
CA GLY A 169 -18.99 10.24 -1.34
C GLY A 169 -18.83 8.92 -2.11
N PRO A 170 -18.06 7.96 -1.60
CA PRO A 170 -17.85 6.68 -2.29
C PRO A 170 -19.12 5.81 -2.35
N GLY A 171 -20.10 6.01 -1.47
CA GLY A 171 -21.33 5.23 -1.39
C GLY A 171 -21.17 3.82 -0.83
N GLU A 172 -19.94 3.32 -0.74
CA GLU A 172 -19.56 2.04 -0.14
C GLU A 172 -18.12 2.11 0.38
N ALA A 173 -17.79 1.30 1.38
CA ALA A 173 -16.43 1.14 1.86
C ALA A 173 -15.55 0.45 0.80
N HIS A 174 -14.23 0.52 0.94
CA HIS A 174 -13.34 -0.27 0.11
C HIS A 174 -13.42 -1.74 0.48
N SER A 175 -13.46 -2.07 1.78
CA SER A 175 -13.54 -3.43 2.31
C SER A 175 -14.32 -3.54 3.62
N PRO A 176 -15.12 -4.59 3.80
CA PRO A 176 -16.26 -4.87 2.95
C PRO A 176 -17.45 -3.97 3.24
N THR A 177 -17.54 -3.31 4.46
CA THR A 177 -18.72 -2.51 4.85
C THR A 177 -18.41 -1.22 5.58
N HIS A 178 -17.31 -1.12 6.32
CA HIS A 178 -16.97 0.01 7.17
C HIS A 178 -15.72 0.75 6.68
N ALA A 179 -15.77 2.06 6.73
CA ALA A 179 -14.65 2.95 6.51
C ALA A 179 -14.72 4.11 7.51
N TYR A 180 -13.64 4.84 7.71
CA TYR A 180 -13.71 6.18 8.29
C TYR A 180 -13.95 7.23 7.21
N GLY A 181 -14.79 8.22 7.50
CA GLY A 181 -15.06 9.36 6.62
C GLY A 181 -15.37 10.62 7.41
N THR A 182 -15.08 11.78 6.81
CA THR A 182 -15.42 13.10 7.35
C THR A 182 -16.88 13.44 7.03
N GLY A 183 -17.81 12.67 7.59
CA GLY A 183 -19.23 12.71 7.31
C GLY A 183 -19.69 11.58 6.39
N LEU A 184 -20.15 10.46 6.97
CA LEU A 184 -20.57 9.28 6.20
C LEU A 184 -21.85 9.48 5.39
N ALA A 185 -22.71 10.43 5.79
CA ALA A 185 -24.05 10.64 5.21
C ALA A 185 -24.30 12.08 4.75
N LYS A 186 -23.34 12.97 4.90
CA LYS A 186 -23.45 14.39 4.55
C LYS A 186 -22.13 14.91 4.03
N ASP A 187 -22.15 16.04 3.35
CA ASP A 187 -20.97 16.79 2.97
C ASP A 187 -20.32 17.44 4.21
N TYR A 188 -19.01 17.72 4.13
CA TYR A 188 -18.34 18.44 5.22
C TYR A 188 -18.70 19.92 5.23
N ASP A 189 -18.52 20.54 6.38
CA ASP A 189 -18.82 21.95 6.62
C ASP A 189 -17.56 22.82 6.40
N ASP A 190 -17.76 24.12 6.17
CA ASP A 190 -16.69 25.13 6.13
C ASP A 190 -15.94 25.18 7.47
N TYR A 191 -14.67 25.55 7.44
CA TYR A 191 -13.78 25.66 8.60
C TYR A 191 -13.66 24.35 9.41
N THR A 192 -13.73 23.25 8.72
CA THR A 192 -13.49 21.91 9.32
C THR A 192 -12.01 21.78 9.69
N ASP A 193 -11.73 21.24 10.88
CA ASP A 193 -10.39 20.85 11.32
C ASP A 193 -10.49 19.64 12.26
N VAL A 194 -10.52 18.45 11.66
CA VAL A 194 -10.84 17.20 12.33
C VAL A 194 -9.71 16.20 12.25
N TYR A 195 -9.49 15.48 13.33
CA TYR A 195 -8.38 14.57 13.52
C TYR A 195 -8.85 13.16 13.86
N LEU A 196 -8.20 12.19 13.25
CA LEU A 196 -8.36 10.76 13.55
C LEU A 196 -7.00 10.19 13.87
N VAL A 197 -6.81 9.68 15.10
CA VAL A 197 -5.52 9.19 15.59
C VAL A 197 -5.57 7.69 15.81
N SER A 198 -4.59 6.98 15.25
CA SER A 198 -4.48 5.53 15.35
C SER A 198 -4.14 5.04 16.77
N PRO A 199 -4.35 3.75 17.07
CA PRO A 199 -3.70 3.10 18.19
C PRO A 199 -2.18 3.26 18.13
N VAL A 200 -1.49 2.94 19.23
CA VAL A 200 -0.02 2.87 19.25
C VAL A 200 0.46 1.72 18.36
N ILE A 201 1.38 2.03 17.48
CA ILE A 201 2.02 1.09 16.55
C ILE A 201 3.48 0.95 16.96
N ASP A 202 3.93 -0.26 17.26
CA ASP A 202 5.29 -0.53 17.73
C ASP A 202 6.24 -0.80 16.55
N LEU A 203 7.16 0.14 16.31
CA LEU A 203 8.21 0.03 15.28
C LEU A 203 9.59 -0.24 15.90
N THR A 204 9.64 -0.67 17.18
CA THR A 204 10.90 -0.96 17.87
C THR A 204 11.74 -1.99 17.10
N GLY A 205 13.01 -1.66 16.88
CA GLY A 205 13.95 -2.53 16.19
C GLY A 205 13.83 -2.55 14.66
N LEU A 206 12.96 -1.72 14.10
CA LEU A 206 12.82 -1.60 12.64
C LEU A 206 13.66 -0.45 12.12
N ASP A 207 14.23 -0.66 10.94
CA ASP A 207 14.99 0.32 10.17
C ASP A 207 14.26 0.78 8.90
N ASN A 208 13.09 0.21 8.63
CA ASN A 208 12.25 0.54 7.49
C ASN A 208 10.79 0.24 7.81
N ALA A 209 9.89 1.15 7.45
CA ALA A 209 8.44 0.94 7.50
C ALA A 209 7.73 1.85 6.50
N ARG A 210 6.55 1.43 6.06
CA ARG A 210 5.71 2.16 5.12
C ARG A 210 4.26 2.08 5.55
N LEU A 211 3.58 3.22 5.47
CA LEU A 211 2.13 3.31 5.53
C LEU A 211 1.54 2.95 4.16
N GLU A 212 0.52 2.11 4.15
CA GLU A 212 -0.33 1.85 2.99
C GLU A 212 -1.79 1.93 3.44
N PHE A 213 -2.65 2.55 2.63
CA PHE A 213 -4.08 2.69 2.94
C PHE A 213 -4.88 2.97 1.66
N TRP A 214 -6.19 2.77 1.72
CA TRP A 214 -7.09 3.20 0.65
C TRP A 214 -7.70 4.55 1.00
N SER A 215 -7.80 5.41 -0.01
CA SER A 215 -8.29 6.78 0.13
C SER A 215 -9.29 7.12 -0.97
N TYR A 216 -10.36 7.76 -0.59
CA TYR A 216 -11.30 8.47 -1.46
C TYR A 216 -11.34 9.93 -1.01
N ARG A 217 -11.24 10.85 -1.94
CA ARG A 217 -11.28 12.29 -1.65
C ARG A 217 -12.24 13.01 -2.60
N ASP A 218 -13.04 13.87 -2.03
CA ASP A 218 -13.91 14.78 -2.72
C ASP A 218 -13.90 16.09 -1.91
N CYS A 219 -12.89 16.91 -2.16
CA CYS A 219 -12.64 18.17 -1.49
C CYS A 219 -12.12 19.20 -2.49
N GLU A 220 -12.05 20.47 -2.09
CA GLU A 220 -11.64 21.53 -2.99
C GLU A 220 -10.29 21.31 -3.64
N PRO A 221 -10.17 21.65 -4.93
CA PRO A 221 -8.91 21.51 -5.64
C PRO A 221 -7.89 22.56 -5.17
N MET A 222 -6.63 22.28 -5.47
CA MET A 222 -5.55 23.25 -5.33
C MET A 222 -5.82 24.45 -6.23
N LEU A 223 -5.79 25.66 -5.67
CA LEU A 223 -5.95 26.91 -6.40
C LEU A 223 -4.62 27.70 -6.38
N GLU A 224 -4.15 28.13 -7.54
CA GLU A 224 -2.89 28.88 -7.71
C GLU A 224 -1.65 28.26 -7.05
N GLY A 225 -1.68 26.93 -6.79
CA GLY A 225 -0.60 26.20 -6.13
C GLY A 225 -0.75 26.07 -4.62
N GLU A 226 -1.79 26.63 -4.04
CA GLU A 226 -2.16 26.49 -2.62
C GLU A 226 -3.28 25.47 -2.48
N PHE A 227 -3.24 24.67 -1.41
CA PHE A 227 -4.36 23.82 -1.03
C PHE A 227 -5.43 24.71 -0.35
N MET A 228 -6.67 24.61 -0.82
CA MET A 228 -7.81 25.21 -0.15
C MET A 228 -8.25 24.28 0.98
N ASP A 229 -8.49 23.02 0.61
CA ASP A 229 -8.72 21.94 1.56
C ASP A 229 -7.56 20.94 1.50
N TRP A 230 -7.22 20.35 2.64
CA TRP A 230 -6.16 19.35 2.66
C TRP A 230 -6.49 18.15 3.55
N CYS A 231 -6.00 17.02 3.05
CA CYS A 231 -5.93 15.75 3.76
C CYS A 231 -4.45 15.50 4.04
N GLN A 232 -4.07 15.36 5.29
CA GLN A 232 -2.67 15.10 5.65
C GLN A 232 -2.54 13.99 6.68
N ILE A 233 -1.36 13.38 6.72
CA ILE A 233 -1.02 12.37 7.72
C ILE A 233 0.28 12.78 8.38
N MET A 234 0.22 12.95 9.70
CA MET A 234 1.35 13.24 10.57
C MET A 234 1.74 12.01 11.37
N ILE A 235 2.94 12.03 11.93
CA ILE A 235 3.40 11.01 12.87
C ILE A 235 3.63 11.62 14.24
N LEU A 236 3.00 10.99 15.22
CA LEU A 236 3.15 11.31 16.63
C LEU A 236 3.93 10.19 17.32
N ASP A 237 4.54 10.51 18.45
CA ASP A 237 5.01 9.50 19.40
C ASP A 237 3.86 8.84 20.18
N GLU A 238 4.16 7.93 21.12
CA GLU A 238 3.13 7.25 21.92
C GLU A 238 2.37 8.20 22.85
N ASP A 239 2.96 9.35 23.20
CA ASP A 239 2.39 10.37 24.09
C ASP A 239 1.57 11.44 23.30
N GLY A 240 1.66 11.45 21.97
CA GLY A 240 0.90 12.35 21.10
C GLY A 240 1.65 13.60 20.65
N GLU A 241 2.99 13.65 20.80
CA GLU A 241 3.82 14.74 20.34
C GLU A 241 4.32 14.48 18.91
N TYR A 242 4.38 15.50 18.05
CA TYR A 242 4.85 15.35 16.68
C TYR A 242 6.32 14.94 16.60
N LEU A 243 6.61 13.88 15.86
CA LEU A 243 7.97 13.40 15.62
C LEU A 243 8.65 14.07 14.45
N VAL A 244 7.88 14.65 13.53
CA VAL A 244 8.35 15.36 12.34
C VAL A 244 7.50 16.61 12.12
N ASP A 245 8.11 17.63 11.51
CA ASP A 245 7.43 18.91 11.22
C ASP A 245 6.57 18.83 9.96
N ASP A 246 6.95 17.98 9.00
CA ASP A 246 6.27 17.84 7.71
C ASP A 246 5.36 16.59 7.68
N PRO A 247 4.19 16.66 7.01
CA PRO A 247 3.34 15.49 6.84
C PRO A 247 4.03 14.42 5.98
N ILE A 248 3.86 13.16 6.33
CA ILE A 248 4.35 12.03 5.55
C ILE A 248 3.51 11.78 4.29
N TRP A 249 2.34 12.35 4.25
CA TRP A 249 1.42 12.33 3.12
C TRP A 249 0.52 13.56 3.18
N LEU A 250 0.38 14.27 2.06
CA LEU A 250 -0.45 15.47 1.94
C LEU A 250 -1.10 15.51 0.55
N ARG A 251 -2.41 15.68 0.50
CA ARG A 251 -3.18 15.82 -0.73
C ARG A 251 -4.35 16.78 -0.52
N GLY A 252 -4.82 17.36 -1.63
CA GLY A 252 -6.09 18.06 -1.74
C GLY A 252 -6.79 17.64 -3.02
N GLY A 253 -7.97 18.21 -3.28
CA GLY A 253 -8.73 18.01 -4.50
C GLY A 253 -9.36 16.61 -4.63
N GLU A 254 -9.94 16.39 -5.80
CA GLU A 254 -10.77 15.23 -6.08
C GLU A 254 -9.96 13.98 -6.42
N ALA A 255 -10.37 12.86 -5.86
CA ALA A 255 -10.00 11.51 -6.25
C ALA A 255 -11.20 10.61 -5.94
N THR A 256 -12.27 10.77 -6.72
CA THR A 256 -13.61 10.21 -6.51
C THR A 256 -13.74 8.73 -6.87
N GLN A 257 -12.69 7.98 -6.62
CA GLN A 257 -12.62 6.52 -6.61
C GLN A 257 -11.64 6.10 -5.53
N TRP A 258 -11.91 4.98 -4.89
CA TRP A 258 -10.95 4.37 -3.98
C TRP A 258 -9.62 4.13 -4.67
N ARG A 259 -8.53 4.61 -4.06
CA ARG A 259 -7.16 4.49 -4.56
C ARG A 259 -6.22 4.04 -3.46
N PRO A 260 -5.27 3.14 -3.77
CA PRO A 260 -4.20 2.83 -2.85
C PRO A 260 -3.24 4.01 -2.73
N GLU A 261 -2.94 4.41 -1.52
CA GLU A 261 -2.01 5.48 -1.18
C GLU A 261 -0.88 4.93 -0.30
N LYS A 262 0.26 5.61 -0.31
CA LYS A 262 1.45 5.20 0.44
C LYS A 262 2.15 6.40 1.03
N GLY A 263 2.64 6.22 2.27
CA GLY A 263 3.49 7.17 2.97
C GLY A 263 4.75 6.47 3.49
N LYS A 264 5.90 7.07 3.31
CA LYS A 264 7.14 6.55 3.90
C LYS A 264 7.21 6.97 5.36
N ILE A 265 7.49 6.02 6.25
CA ILE A 265 7.78 6.33 7.64
C ILE A 265 9.19 6.95 7.71
N PRO A 266 9.34 8.18 8.21
CA PRO A 266 10.64 8.85 8.29
C PRO A 266 11.55 8.17 9.33
N THR A 267 12.86 8.38 9.18
CA THR A 267 13.88 7.74 10.01
C THR A 267 13.72 8.09 11.48
N GLU A 268 13.26 9.29 11.77
CA GLU A 268 13.02 9.84 13.10
C GLU A 268 11.93 9.07 13.87
N ALA A 269 11.02 8.44 13.14
CA ALA A 269 9.91 7.67 13.70
C ALA A 269 10.21 6.15 13.81
N LEU A 270 11.30 5.69 13.20
CA LEU A 270 11.71 4.28 13.28
C LEU A 270 12.35 3.93 14.64
N GLY A 271 12.25 2.67 15.02
CA GLY A 271 12.85 2.17 16.25
C GLY A 271 12.12 2.54 17.55
N GLN A 272 10.92 3.13 17.45
CA GLN A 272 10.11 3.52 18.59
C GLN A 272 8.62 3.23 18.36
N LYS A 273 7.79 3.56 19.30
CA LYS A 273 6.34 3.47 19.17
C LYS A 273 5.79 4.78 18.64
N ILE A 274 4.86 4.67 17.70
CA ILE A 274 4.26 5.83 17.01
C ILE A 274 2.74 5.76 17.01
N ARG A 275 2.12 6.88 16.60
CA ARG A 275 0.73 6.96 16.15
C ARG A 275 0.69 7.66 14.81
N LEU A 276 -0.32 7.35 14.01
CA LEU A 276 -0.66 8.08 12.79
C LEU A 276 -1.80 9.03 13.10
N GLU A 277 -1.68 10.27 12.68
CA GLU A 277 -2.74 11.26 12.78
C GLU A 277 -3.20 11.64 11.37
N PHE A 278 -4.46 11.37 11.07
CA PHE A 278 -5.14 11.77 9.85
C PHE A 278 -5.92 13.04 10.13
N ASN A 279 -5.51 14.14 9.52
CA ASN A 279 -6.15 15.43 9.66
C ASN A 279 -6.78 15.85 8.34
N PHE A 280 -8.05 16.22 8.40
CA PHE A 280 -8.77 16.89 7.34
C PHE A 280 -9.07 18.32 7.77
N SER A 281 -8.68 19.29 6.94
CA SER A 281 -8.96 20.69 7.18
C SER A 281 -9.51 21.35 5.93
N SER A 282 -10.54 22.19 6.11
CA SER A 282 -11.13 22.99 5.05
C SER A 282 -11.08 24.49 5.39
N ASP A 283 -11.01 25.30 4.35
CA ASP A 283 -11.13 26.75 4.50
C ASP A 283 -12.61 27.22 4.62
N GLY A 284 -12.87 28.50 4.51
CA GLY A 284 -14.19 29.10 4.71
C GLY A 284 -15.04 29.25 3.46
N GLY A 285 -14.72 28.54 2.38
CA GLY A 285 -15.45 28.68 1.13
C GLY A 285 -15.55 27.37 0.37
N GLN A 286 -16.76 26.90 0.11
CA GLN A 286 -17.01 25.81 -0.83
C GLN A 286 -17.31 26.39 -2.22
N ASP A 287 -16.29 26.94 -2.86
CA ASP A 287 -16.43 27.64 -4.15
C ASP A 287 -16.88 26.72 -5.28
N ASN A 288 -16.69 25.40 -5.12
CA ASN A 288 -17.09 24.36 -6.08
C ASN A 288 -18.38 23.63 -5.68
N GLY A 289 -19.04 24.04 -4.60
CA GLY A 289 -20.27 23.43 -4.07
C GLY A 289 -20.03 22.36 -3.02
N PRO A 290 -21.08 21.69 -2.55
CA PRO A 290 -20.99 20.67 -1.51
C PRO A 290 -20.12 19.50 -1.95
N GLN A 291 -19.23 19.04 -1.08
CA GLN A 291 -18.28 17.95 -1.34
C GLN A 291 -18.23 16.97 -0.18
N ALA A 292 -17.97 15.70 -0.49
CA ALA A 292 -18.14 14.62 0.46
C ALA A 292 -17.00 14.51 1.49
N GLY A 293 -15.84 15.08 1.21
CA GLY A 293 -14.68 15.07 2.11
C GLY A 293 -13.74 13.90 1.89
N TRP A 294 -13.09 13.44 2.96
CA TRP A 294 -12.05 12.43 2.94
C TRP A 294 -12.52 11.14 3.61
N PHE A 295 -12.29 10.01 2.92
CA PHE A 295 -12.59 8.67 3.41
C PHE A 295 -11.34 7.81 3.33
N ILE A 296 -11.11 6.98 4.35
CA ILE A 296 -9.98 6.05 4.43
C ILE A 296 -10.44 4.66 4.81
N ASP A 297 -9.70 3.65 4.33
CA ASP A 297 -9.95 2.25 4.61
C ASP A 297 -8.66 1.42 4.52
N ASP A 298 -8.66 0.20 5.08
CA ASP A 298 -7.54 -0.75 4.98
C ASP A 298 -6.18 -0.15 5.34
N VAL A 299 -6.09 0.49 6.50
CA VAL A 299 -4.85 1.13 6.96
C VAL A 299 -3.85 0.07 7.43
N SER A 300 -2.65 0.10 6.89
CA SER A 300 -1.60 -0.86 7.23
C SER A 300 -0.22 -0.23 7.34
N ILE A 301 0.62 -0.83 8.18
CA ILE A 301 2.06 -0.57 8.22
C ILE A 301 2.80 -1.84 7.83
N THR A 302 3.66 -1.72 6.84
CA THR A 302 4.48 -2.82 6.31
C THR A 302 5.98 -2.48 6.41
N THR A 303 6.84 -3.51 6.33
CA THR A 303 8.31 -3.37 6.37
C THR A 303 8.96 -3.46 4.99
N LYS A 304 8.20 -3.37 3.91
CA LYS A 304 8.72 -3.54 2.53
C LYS A 304 8.63 -2.28 1.71
#